data_9e7151453715b088a51d0e27989917f8
#
_entry.id   9e7151453715b088a51d0e27989917f8
#
_cell.length_a   1.000
_cell.length_b   1.000
_cell.length_c   1.000
_cell.angle_alpha   90.00
_cell.angle_beta   90.00
_cell.angle_gamma   90.00
#
_symmetry.space_group_name_H-M   'P 1'
#
loop_
_entity.id
_entity.type
_entity.pdbx_description
1 polymer ?
#
loop_
_entity_poly.entity_id
_entity_poly.type
_entity_poly.pdbx_seq_one_letter_code
_entity_poly.pdbx_strand_id
1 'polypeptide(L)'
;MQKLRNIAIIAHVDHGKTTLVDKMIMQSHVLRDNAKNSGELILDNNDLERERGITILSKNVSVIYKDCKINIIDTPGHADFGGEVERVLNMCDGVLLLVDAFEGTMPQTRFVLQKALSLGKKPIVVINKVDKPNCRPEVVNEQVFDLMFSLGATEEQLDYKTIYGSAKQGWMSHVWNQPTDSISPLLDTILDEIPEPAVVEGTPQMLITSLEYSSYIGRIAVGKVTRGELKTGQNVTLAKRDGVTMQKSRIKELMVFEGLGKKKVDAVPCGEICALIGIDGFEIGDTICDYENPEPLPPIAIDEPTMSMLFTINNSPFFGKDGKYVTSRHIKERLDRE
;
A
#
# COMPACT_ATOMS: atom_id res chain seq x y z
N MET A 1 19.83 13.68 -4.34
CA MET A 1 18.88 12.70 -3.77
C MET A 1 18.23 11.93 -4.92
N GLN A 2 17.97 10.64 -4.74
CA GLN A 2 17.21 9.86 -5.71
C GLN A 2 15.77 10.39 -5.74
N LYS A 3 15.21 10.60 -6.93
CA LYS A 3 13.80 10.99 -7.07
C LYS A 3 12.90 9.88 -6.53
N LEU A 4 11.79 10.26 -5.91
CA LEU A 4 10.89 9.33 -5.23
C LEU A 4 9.44 9.61 -5.63
N ARG A 5 8.65 8.54 -5.75
CA ARG A 5 7.18 8.58 -5.89
C ARG A 5 6.57 7.51 -4.99
N ASN A 6 5.55 7.87 -4.24
CA ASN A 6 4.78 6.93 -3.43
C ASN A 6 3.37 6.84 -4.00
N ILE A 7 2.98 5.68 -4.51
CA ILE A 7 1.68 5.46 -5.13
C ILE A 7 0.94 4.31 -4.46
N ALA A 8 -0.37 4.44 -4.34
CA ALA A 8 -1.25 3.35 -3.96
C ALA A 8 -2.06 2.88 -5.18
N ILE A 9 -2.28 1.59 -5.32
CA ILE A 9 -3.11 1.05 -6.40
C ILE A 9 -4.48 0.68 -5.85
N ILE A 10 -5.50 1.35 -6.35
CA ILE A 10 -6.90 1.15 -6.02
C ILE A 10 -7.57 0.38 -7.16
N ALA A 11 -8.21 -0.74 -6.85
CA ALA A 11 -8.94 -1.53 -7.83
C ALA A 11 -10.08 -2.30 -7.18
N HIS A 12 -11.11 -2.61 -7.96
CA HIS A 12 -12.05 -3.66 -7.59
C HIS A 12 -11.39 -5.05 -7.73
N VAL A 13 -11.92 -6.02 -7.01
CA VAL A 13 -11.50 -7.43 -7.14
C VAL A 13 -11.57 -7.84 -8.62
N ASP A 14 -10.60 -8.61 -9.08
CA ASP A 14 -10.47 -9.09 -10.45
C ASP A 14 -10.25 -8.02 -11.55
N HIS A 15 -10.11 -6.73 -11.24
CA HIS A 15 -9.75 -5.72 -12.23
C HIS A 15 -8.30 -5.83 -12.73
N GLY A 16 -7.48 -6.71 -12.10
CA GLY A 16 -6.12 -7.02 -12.55
C GLY A 16 -5.01 -6.28 -11.82
N LYS A 17 -5.26 -5.87 -10.57
CA LYS A 17 -4.32 -5.13 -9.72
C LYS A 17 -3.00 -5.88 -9.54
N THR A 18 -3.02 -7.10 -9.00
CA THR A 18 -1.83 -7.93 -8.79
C THR A 18 -1.08 -8.18 -10.09
N THR A 19 -1.80 -8.46 -11.18
CA THR A 19 -1.20 -8.65 -12.51
C THR A 19 -0.47 -7.40 -13.00
N LEU A 20 -1.02 -6.20 -12.75
CA LEU A 20 -0.37 -4.95 -13.12
C LEU A 20 0.92 -4.72 -12.32
N VAL A 21 0.87 -4.92 -10.99
CA VAL A 21 2.03 -4.77 -10.12
C VAL A 21 3.14 -5.75 -10.51
N ASP A 22 2.80 -7.01 -10.76
CA ASP A 22 3.76 -8.01 -11.25
C ASP A 22 4.45 -7.57 -12.55
N LYS A 23 3.69 -7.00 -13.50
CA LYS A 23 4.27 -6.47 -14.73
C LYS A 23 5.16 -5.24 -14.50
N MET A 24 4.78 -4.36 -13.57
CA MET A 24 5.63 -3.22 -13.19
C MET A 24 6.97 -3.70 -12.62
N ILE A 25 6.96 -4.71 -11.76
CA ILE A 25 8.18 -5.30 -11.20
C ILE A 25 9.02 -5.98 -12.29
N MET A 26 8.39 -6.78 -13.15
CA MET A 26 9.10 -7.52 -14.20
C MET A 26 9.76 -6.60 -15.23
N GLN A 27 9.05 -5.56 -15.67
CA GLN A 27 9.55 -4.66 -16.73
C GLN A 27 10.49 -3.57 -16.23
N SER A 28 10.51 -3.30 -14.92
CA SER A 28 11.47 -2.37 -14.30
C SER A 28 12.86 -2.99 -14.03
N HIS A 29 13.12 -4.20 -14.51
CA HIS A 29 14.40 -4.92 -14.34
C HIS A 29 14.80 -5.20 -12.87
N VAL A 30 13.85 -5.16 -11.94
CA VAL A 30 14.12 -5.43 -10.52
C VAL A 30 14.37 -6.93 -10.26
N LEU A 31 13.83 -7.81 -11.08
CA LEU A 31 14.07 -9.25 -10.98
C LEU A 31 15.34 -9.65 -11.72
N ARG A 32 16.30 -10.26 -11.03
CA ARG A 32 17.45 -10.91 -11.65
C ARG A 32 16.96 -12.06 -12.54
N ASP A 33 17.69 -12.36 -13.62
CA ASP A 33 17.33 -13.31 -14.68
C ASP A 33 16.85 -14.72 -14.22
N ASN A 34 17.14 -15.11 -12.98
CA ASN A 34 16.77 -16.42 -12.42
C ASN A 34 15.31 -16.52 -11.94
N ALA A 35 14.54 -15.42 -11.87
CA ALA A 35 13.15 -15.40 -11.42
C ALA A 35 12.13 -15.38 -12.57
N LYS A 36 12.58 -15.45 -13.82
CA LYS A 36 11.73 -15.31 -15.03
C LYS A 36 10.77 -16.49 -15.30
N ASN A 37 10.83 -17.58 -14.51
CA ASN A 37 10.10 -18.83 -14.80
C ASN A 37 8.98 -19.21 -13.82
N SER A 38 8.66 -18.41 -12.82
CA SER A 38 7.48 -18.69 -11.98
C SER A 38 6.26 -18.02 -12.58
N GLY A 39 5.41 -18.79 -13.21
CA GLY A 39 4.09 -18.34 -13.73
C GLY A 39 3.05 -18.08 -12.63
N GLU A 40 3.48 -17.96 -11.38
CA GLU A 40 2.64 -17.67 -10.22
C GLU A 40 2.62 -16.16 -9.92
N LEU A 41 1.49 -15.67 -9.41
CA LEU A 41 1.34 -14.31 -8.90
C LEU A 41 2.36 -14.10 -7.76
N ILE A 42 3.32 -13.22 -8.00
CA ILE A 42 4.51 -13.06 -7.13
C ILE A 42 4.13 -12.43 -5.79
N LEU A 43 3.07 -11.62 -5.76
CA LEU A 43 2.66 -10.86 -4.58
C LEU A 43 1.75 -11.63 -3.62
N ASP A 44 0.93 -12.57 -4.08
CA ASP A 44 -0.05 -13.23 -3.22
C ASP A 44 0.58 -14.43 -2.49
N ASN A 45 1.30 -14.15 -1.40
CA ASN A 45 2.00 -15.17 -0.60
C ASN A 45 1.18 -15.74 0.58
N ASN A 46 0.02 -15.19 0.89
CA ASN A 46 -0.85 -15.66 1.97
C ASN A 46 -1.79 -16.74 1.42
N ASP A 47 -1.89 -17.89 2.10
CA ASP A 47 -2.77 -18.99 1.70
C ASP A 47 -4.24 -18.56 1.58
N LEU A 48 -4.71 -17.67 2.46
CA LEU A 48 -6.07 -17.12 2.43
C LEU A 48 -6.29 -16.19 1.23
N GLU A 49 -5.31 -15.38 0.88
CA GLU A 49 -5.36 -14.50 -0.31
C GLU A 49 -5.42 -15.34 -1.58
N ARG A 50 -4.62 -16.40 -1.67
CA ARG A 50 -4.64 -17.34 -2.80
C ARG A 50 -5.96 -18.10 -2.91
N GLU A 51 -6.49 -18.58 -1.78
CA GLU A 51 -7.78 -19.30 -1.74
C GLU A 51 -8.94 -18.40 -2.16
N ARG A 52 -8.94 -17.14 -1.71
CA ARG A 52 -10.02 -16.17 -1.95
C ARG A 52 -9.83 -15.37 -3.24
N GLY A 53 -8.62 -15.32 -3.80
CA GLY A 53 -8.28 -14.49 -4.95
C GLY A 53 -8.34 -12.99 -4.68
N ILE A 54 -8.16 -12.57 -3.41
CA ILE A 54 -8.23 -11.16 -3.01
C ILE A 54 -7.01 -10.75 -2.18
N THR A 55 -6.58 -9.51 -2.30
CA THR A 55 -5.58 -8.92 -1.41
C THR A 55 -6.25 -8.58 -0.06
N ILE A 56 -5.73 -9.10 1.03
CA ILE A 56 -6.21 -8.85 2.39
C ILE A 56 -5.33 -7.83 3.09
N LEU A 57 -4.01 -8.01 3.02
CA LEU A 57 -3.03 -7.12 3.62
C LEU A 57 -2.33 -6.28 2.56
N SER A 58 -2.12 -5.01 2.85
CA SER A 58 -1.33 -4.13 2.00
C SER A 58 0.11 -4.62 1.91
N LYS A 59 0.69 -4.53 0.71
CA LYS A 59 2.07 -4.93 0.44
C LYS A 59 2.82 -3.76 -0.15
N ASN A 60 4.03 -3.55 0.35
CA ASN A 60 4.91 -2.52 -0.15
C ASN A 60 5.97 -3.15 -1.07
N VAL A 61 6.04 -2.66 -2.27
CA VAL A 61 7.09 -3.02 -3.24
C VAL A 61 7.69 -1.74 -3.82
N SER A 62 8.87 -1.82 -4.38
CA SER A 62 9.44 -0.68 -5.07
C SER A 62 10.07 -1.09 -6.39
N VAL A 63 10.01 -0.19 -7.34
CA VAL A 63 10.64 -0.35 -8.65
C VAL A 63 11.53 0.87 -8.93
N ILE A 64 12.61 0.66 -9.69
CA ILE A 64 13.45 1.74 -10.18
C ILE A 64 13.12 1.92 -11.65
N TYR A 65 12.67 3.11 -12.01
CA TYR A 65 12.41 3.47 -13.39
C TYR A 65 13.07 4.79 -13.71
N LYS A 66 13.92 4.80 -14.74
CA LYS A 66 14.87 5.90 -15.00
C LYS A 66 15.63 6.20 -13.70
N ASP A 67 15.74 7.43 -13.27
CA ASP A 67 16.45 7.82 -12.03
C ASP A 67 15.51 7.98 -10.82
N CYS A 68 14.30 7.40 -10.89
CA CYS A 68 13.27 7.53 -9.88
C CYS A 68 12.96 6.17 -9.22
N LYS A 69 12.89 6.17 -7.90
CA LYS A 69 12.32 5.06 -7.13
C LYS A 69 10.82 5.28 -7.00
N ILE A 70 10.04 4.30 -7.39
CA ILE A 70 8.58 4.30 -7.25
C ILE A 70 8.22 3.25 -6.21
N ASN A 71 7.78 3.69 -5.04
CA ASN A 71 7.16 2.83 -4.04
C ASN A 71 5.71 2.60 -4.44
N ILE A 72 5.32 1.34 -4.51
CA ILE A 72 3.99 0.88 -4.89
C ILE A 72 3.39 0.20 -3.67
N ILE A 73 2.26 0.71 -3.21
CA ILE A 73 1.52 0.14 -2.09
C ILE A 73 0.29 -0.55 -2.68
N ASP A 74 0.29 -1.88 -2.60
CA ASP A 74 -0.84 -2.69 -3.03
C ASP A 74 -1.94 -2.64 -1.98
N THR A 75 -3.12 -2.09 -2.31
CA THR A 75 -4.21 -1.89 -1.36
C THR A 75 -5.23 -3.02 -1.45
N PRO A 76 -5.85 -3.43 -0.32
CA PRO A 76 -7.04 -4.27 -0.36
C PRO A 76 -8.13 -3.61 -1.20
N GLY A 77 -8.79 -4.41 -2.07
CA GLY A 77 -9.88 -3.92 -2.92
C GLY A 77 -11.27 -3.97 -2.28
N HIS A 78 -11.41 -4.61 -1.11
CA HIS A 78 -12.71 -4.84 -0.47
C HIS A 78 -13.02 -3.81 0.61
N ALA A 79 -14.28 -3.35 0.67
CA ALA A 79 -14.72 -2.34 1.64
C ALA A 79 -14.56 -2.77 3.11
N ASP A 80 -14.56 -4.08 3.39
CA ASP A 80 -14.36 -4.63 4.74
C ASP A 80 -12.97 -4.30 5.31
N PHE A 81 -12.00 -3.95 4.46
CA PHE A 81 -10.66 -3.55 4.85
C PHE A 81 -10.45 -2.03 4.84
N GLY A 82 -11.52 -1.25 5.10
CA GLY A 82 -11.49 0.21 5.05
C GLY A 82 -10.39 0.86 5.89
N GLY A 83 -10.15 0.35 7.09
CA GLY A 83 -9.08 0.83 7.96
C GLY A 83 -7.67 0.64 7.37
N GLU A 84 -7.44 -0.46 6.66
CA GLU A 84 -6.17 -0.70 5.95
C GLU A 84 -5.99 0.28 4.79
N VAL A 85 -7.05 0.51 4.03
CA VAL A 85 -7.07 1.49 2.93
C VAL A 85 -6.71 2.90 3.42
N GLU A 86 -7.30 3.36 4.53
CA GLU A 86 -7.00 4.68 5.10
C GLU A 86 -5.53 4.82 5.51
N ARG A 87 -4.97 3.77 6.11
CA ARG A 87 -3.55 3.74 6.49
C ARG A 87 -2.63 3.84 5.28
N VAL A 88 -2.91 3.06 4.24
CA VAL A 88 -2.15 3.07 2.98
C VAL A 88 -2.19 4.43 2.31
N LEU A 89 -3.37 5.03 2.19
CA LEU A 89 -3.55 6.33 1.55
C LEU A 89 -2.77 7.47 2.24
N ASN A 90 -2.48 7.34 3.54
CA ASN A 90 -1.63 8.29 4.26
C ASN A 90 -0.15 8.18 3.88
N MET A 91 0.31 7.03 3.36
CA MET A 91 1.69 6.85 2.92
C MET A 91 1.94 7.30 1.49
N CYS A 92 0.92 7.31 0.62
CA CYS A 92 1.08 7.64 -0.79
C CYS A 92 0.96 9.15 -1.09
N ASP A 93 1.51 9.56 -2.23
CA ASP A 93 1.42 10.93 -2.74
C ASP A 93 0.43 11.04 -3.90
N GLY A 94 0.07 9.90 -4.53
CA GLY A 94 -0.97 9.79 -5.54
C GLY A 94 -1.52 8.39 -5.63
N VAL A 95 -2.55 8.19 -6.45
CA VAL A 95 -3.23 6.91 -6.58
C VAL A 95 -3.38 6.48 -8.03
N LEU A 96 -3.24 5.18 -8.29
CA LEU A 96 -3.63 4.56 -9.55
C LEU A 96 -5.00 3.93 -9.38
N LEU A 97 -6.00 4.45 -10.07
CA LEU A 97 -7.34 3.88 -10.11
C LEU A 97 -7.44 2.91 -11.28
N LEU A 98 -7.40 1.60 -10.99
CA LEU A 98 -7.48 0.55 -11.99
C LEU A 98 -8.92 0.10 -12.20
N VAL A 99 -9.41 0.19 -13.43
CA VAL A 99 -10.79 -0.16 -13.82
C VAL A 99 -10.78 -1.12 -14.99
N ASP A 100 -11.61 -2.17 -14.95
CA ASP A 100 -11.81 -3.08 -16.07
C ASP A 100 -12.58 -2.38 -17.19
N ALA A 101 -12.10 -2.45 -18.43
CA ALA A 101 -12.68 -1.81 -19.61
C ALA A 101 -14.08 -2.33 -20.00
N PHE A 102 -14.51 -3.44 -19.42
CA PHE A 102 -15.85 -4.01 -19.63
C PHE A 102 -16.79 -3.76 -18.46
N GLU A 103 -16.34 -4.04 -17.23
CA GLU A 103 -17.17 -3.94 -16.02
C GLU A 103 -17.41 -2.49 -15.59
N GLY A 104 -16.42 -1.62 -15.79
CA GLY A 104 -16.50 -0.23 -15.39
C GLY A 104 -16.32 -0.02 -13.89
N THR A 105 -16.90 1.07 -13.36
CA THR A 105 -16.82 1.42 -11.95
C THR A 105 -17.72 0.54 -11.09
N MET A 106 -17.18 0.01 -9.99
CA MET A 106 -17.87 -0.90 -9.09
C MET A 106 -18.06 -0.27 -7.69
N PRO A 107 -19.03 -0.72 -6.88
CA PRO A 107 -19.34 -0.11 -5.57
C PRO A 107 -18.14 -0.01 -4.62
N GLN A 108 -17.28 -1.02 -4.59
CA GLN A 108 -16.10 -1.01 -3.74
C GLN A 108 -15.08 0.05 -4.17
N THR A 109 -14.95 0.29 -5.47
CA THR A 109 -14.11 1.35 -6.03
C THR A 109 -14.56 2.73 -5.51
N ARG A 110 -15.87 2.95 -5.38
CA ARG A 110 -16.45 4.20 -4.89
C ARG A 110 -15.93 4.55 -3.49
N PHE A 111 -15.93 3.60 -2.54
CA PHE A 111 -15.49 3.84 -1.18
C PHE A 111 -14.02 4.25 -1.11
N VAL A 112 -13.13 3.46 -1.74
CA VAL A 112 -11.69 3.72 -1.69
C VAL A 112 -11.33 5.01 -2.42
N LEU A 113 -11.98 5.27 -3.56
CA LEU A 113 -11.78 6.50 -4.32
C LEU A 113 -12.23 7.73 -3.52
N GLN A 114 -13.38 7.67 -2.84
CA GLN A 114 -13.86 8.76 -1.99
C GLN A 114 -12.85 9.13 -0.89
N LYS A 115 -12.26 8.12 -0.23
CA LYS A 115 -11.23 8.36 0.78
C LYS A 115 -9.97 8.97 0.16
N ALA A 116 -9.53 8.50 -1.00
CA ALA A 116 -8.38 9.08 -1.71
C ALA A 116 -8.60 10.54 -2.09
N LEU A 117 -9.77 10.87 -2.64
CA LEU A 117 -10.14 12.24 -3.03
C LEU A 117 -10.22 13.16 -1.81
N SER A 118 -10.81 12.71 -0.70
CA SER A 118 -10.90 13.49 0.55
C SER A 118 -9.54 13.81 1.17
N LEU A 119 -8.53 12.96 0.94
CA LEU A 119 -7.14 13.17 1.34
C LEU A 119 -6.34 14.02 0.32
N GLY A 120 -7.01 14.60 -0.68
CA GLY A 120 -6.38 15.44 -1.71
C GLY A 120 -5.45 14.68 -2.65
N LYS A 121 -5.57 13.35 -2.76
CA LYS A 121 -4.69 12.58 -3.65
C LYS A 121 -5.07 12.79 -5.11
N LYS A 122 -4.06 12.96 -5.98
CA LYS A 122 -4.26 13.05 -7.42
C LYS A 122 -4.38 11.64 -8.01
N PRO A 123 -5.47 11.32 -8.75
CA PRO A 123 -5.63 10.02 -9.38
C PRO A 123 -5.01 10.00 -10.78
N ILE A 124 -4.46 8.83 -11.16
CA ILE A 124 -4.23 8.43 -12.54
C ILE A 124 -5.19 7.27 -12.80
N VAL A 125 -5.97 7.36 -13.86
CA VAL A 125 -6.94 6.31 -14.22
C VAL A 125 -6.28 5.32 -15.18
N VAL A 126 -6.35 4.03 -14.86
CA VAL A 126 -5.83 2.95 -15.70
C VAL A 126 -6.99 2.06 -16.12
N ILE A 127 -7.39 2.14 -17.39
CA ILE A 127 -8.45 1.32 -17.96
C ILE A 127 -7.80 0.05 -18.53
N ASN A 128 -7.95 -1.03 -17.78
CA ASN A 128 -7.31 -2.32 -18.03
C ASN A 128 -8.21 -3.27 -18.83
N LYS A 129 -7.59 -4.30 -19.41
CA LYS A 129 -8.25 -5.37 -20.18
C LYS A 129 -8.91 -4.89 -21.47
N VAL A 130 -8.33 -3.88 -22.11
CA VAL A 130 -8.80 -3.41 -23.44
C VAL A 130 -8.54 -4.42 -24.56
N ASP A 131 -7.80 -5.50 -24.26
CA ASP A 131 -7.61 -6.66 -25.15
C ASP A 131 -8.86 -7.55 -25.29
N LYS A 132 -9.86 -7.37 -24.43
CA LYS A 132 -11.12 -8.12 -24.50
C LYS A 132 -12.02 -7.60 -25.63
N PRO A 133 -12.68 -8.50 -26.40
CA PRO A 133 -13.49 -8.10 -27.57
C PRO A 133 -14.70 -7.22 -27.21
N ASN A 134 -15.19 -7.29 -25.98
CA ASN A 134 -16.35 -6.53 -25.50
C ASN A 134 -15.97 -5.31 -24.66
N CYS A 135 -14.72 -4.87 -24.72
CA CYS A 135 -14.28 -3.67 -23.98
C CYS A 135 -14.96 -2.41 -24.53
N ARG A 136 -15.21 -1.46 -23.62
CA ARG A 136 -15.82 -0.16 -23.93
C ARG A 136 -15.10 0.95 -23.17
N PRO A 137 -13.81 1.16 -23.47
CA PRO A 137 -12.94 2.00 -22.64
C PRO A 137 -13.37 3.46 -22.56
N GLU A 138 -13.96 4.01 -23.64
CA GLU A 138 -14.46 5.38 -23.65
C GLU A 138 -15.65 5.56 -22.71
N VAL A 139 -16.63 4.65 -22.75
CA VAL A 139 -17.77 4.65 -21.83
C VAL A 139 -17.33 4.48 -20.38
N VAL A 140 -16.34 3.62 -20.13
CA VAL A 140 -15.79 3.40 -18.79
C VAL A 140 -15.07 4.65 -18.29
N ASN A 141 -14.36 5.37 -19.16
CA ASN A 141 -13.72 6.63 -18.78
C ASN A 141 -14.76 7.71 -18.39
N GLU A 142 -15.86 7.80 -19.11
CA GLU A 142 -17.00 8.68 -18.75
C GLU A 142 -17.60 8.28 -17.39
N GLN A 143 -17.80 6.96 -17.14
CA GLN A 143 -18.29 6.49 -15.84
C GLN A 143 -17.36 6.84 -14.69
N VAL A 144 -16.03 6.78 -14.90
CA VAL A 144 -15.04 7.19 -13.89
C VAL A 144 -15.16 8.70 -13.63
N PHE A 145 -15.28 9.51 -14.67
CA PHE A 145 -15.47 10.95 -14.53
C PHE A 145 -16.74 11.28 -13.74
N ASP A 146 -17.88 10.68 -14.10
CA ASP A 146 -19.17 10.86 -13.41
C ASP A 146 -19.08 10.44 -11.93
N LEU A 147 -18.38 9.32 -11.67
CA LEU A 147 -18.14 8.86 -10.32
C LEU A 147 -17.34 9.87 -9.51
N MET A 148 -16.21 10.35 -10.03
CA MET A 148 -15.36 11.34 -9.36
C MET A 148 -16.11 12.66 -9.12
N PHE A 149 -16.85 13.12 -10.11
CA PHE A 149 -17.72 14.31 -9.97
C PHE A 149 -18.77 14.11 -8.88
N SER A 150 -19.45 12.96 -8.84
CA SER A 150 -20.43 12.62 -7.81
C SER A 150 -19.86 12.53 -6.39
N LEU A 151 -18.55 12.26 -6.28
CA LEU A 151 -17.80 12.18 -5.01
C LEU A 151 -17.25 13.54 -4.56
N GLY A 152 -17.47 14.60 -5.34
CA GLY A 152 -17.01 15.95 -5.02
C GLY A 152 -15.53 16.17 -5.28
N ALA A 153 -14.95 15.50 -6.29
CA ALA A 153 -13.59 15.74 -6.72
C ALA A 153 -13.38 17.21 -7.10
N THR A 154 -12.21 17.76 -6.79
CA THR A 154 -11.81 19.12 -7.18
C THR A 154 -11.53 19.19 -8.68
N GLU A 155 -11.50 20.41 -9.25
CA GLU A 155 -11.15 20.60 -10.67
C GLU A 155 -9.77 20.00 -11.01
N GLU A 156 -8.80 20.15 -10.12
CA GLU A 156 -7.47 19.56 -10.27
C GLU A 156 -7.50 18.02 -10.28
N GLN A 157 -8.37 17.40 -9.46
CA GLN A 157 -8.55 15.94 -9.43
C GLN A 157 -9.35 15.45 -10.64
N LEU A 158 -10.22 16.26 -11.22
CA LEU A 158 -10.96 15.93 -12.45
C LEU A 158 -10.10 16.08 -13.72
N ASP A 159 -9.00 16.84 -13.67
CA ASP A 159 -7.98 16.86 -14.74
C ASP A 159 -6.99 15.70 -14.58
N TYR A 160 -7.52 14.48 -14.49
CA TYR A 160 -6.71 13.28 -14.38
C TYR A 160 -6.25 12.77 -15.75
N LYS A 161 -5.14 12.03 -15.77
CA LYS A 161 -4.68 11.33 -16.98
C LYS A 161 -5.24 9.91 -17.02
N THR A 162 -5.62 9.49 -18.23
CA THR A 162 -6.09 8.12 -18.46
C THR A 162 -5.06 7.35 -19.28
N ILE A 163 -4.74 6.17 -18.82
CA ILE A 163 -3.90 5.18 -19.49
C ILE A 163 -4.74 3.94 -19.77
N TYR A 164 -4.58 3.38 -20.94
CA TYR A 164 -5.30 2.20 -21.40
C TYR A 164 -4.33 1.05 -21.62
N GLY A 165 -4.77 -0.20 -21.40
CA GLY A 165 -3.90 -1.31 -21.74
C GLY A 165 -4.38 -2.67 -21.28
N SER A 166 -3.48 -3.63 -21.39
CA SER A 166 -3.64 -4.99 -20.89
C SER A 166 -2.49 -5.35 -19.97
N ALA A 167 -2.75 -5.35 -18.67
CA ALA A 167 -1.78 -5.82 -17.68
C ALA A 167 -1.35 -7.27 -17.96
N LYS A 168 -2.27 -8.12 -18.42
CA LYS A 168 -1.99 -9.52 -18.79
C LYS A 168 -0.97 -9.61 -19.93
N GLN A 169 -1.14 -8.81 -20.96
CA GLN A 169 -0.24 -8.78 -22.12
C GLN A 169 1.02 -7.92 -21.84
N GLY A 170 0.99 -7.05 -20.82
CA GLY A 170 2.14 -6.29 -20.37
C GLY A 170 2.41 -5.02 -21.16
N TRP A 171 1.36 -4.35 -21.65
CA TRP A 171 1.47 -3.09 -22.36
C TRP A 171 0.44 -2.05 -21.88
N MET A 172 0.81 -0.78 -21.97
CA MET A 172 -0.01 0.39 -21.65
C MET A 172 0.18 1.48 -22.70
N SER A 173 -0.86 2.30 -22.96
CA SER A 173 -0.86 3.34 -23.97
C SER A 173 -1.76 4.51 -23.57
N HIS A 174 -1.50 5.69 -24.10
CA HIS A 174 -2.41 6.85 -24.00
C HIS A 174 -3.65 6.73 -24.89
N VAL A 175 -3.62 5.82 -25.86
CA VAL A 175 -4.73 5.58 -26.81
C VAL A 175 -5.13 4.12 -26.75
N TRP A 176 -6.38 3.84 -26.46
CA TRP A 176 -6.86 2.51 -26.11
C TRP A 176 -6.68 1.46 -27.23
N ASN A 177 -6.75 1.87 -28.49
CA ASN A 177 -6.64 0.99 -29.66
C ASN A 177 -5.25 1.01 -30.32
N GLN A 178 -4.24 1.54 -29.63
CA GLN A 178 -2.84 1.59 -30.08
C GLN A 178 -1.93 0.90 -29.03
N PRO A 179 -1.83 -0.44 -29.09
CA PRO A 179 -0.97 -1.17 -28.17
C PRO A 179 0.50 -0.77 -28.35
N THR A 180 1.22 -0.78 -27.24
CA THR A 180 2.68 -0.59 -27.20
C THR A 180 3.36 -1.90 -26.80
N ASP A 181 4.69 -1.91 -26.73
CA ASP A 181 5.46 -3.09 -26.36
C ASP A 181 5.71 -3.21 -24.85
N SER A 182 5.30 -2.22 -24.07
CA SER A 182 5.64 -2.15 -22.63
C SER A 182 4.63 -1.35 -21.81
N ILE A 183 4.82 -1.38 -20.48
CA ILE A 183 4.10 -0.52 -19.54
C ILE A 183 4.76 0.85 -19.33
N SER A 184 5.84 1.16 -20.05
CA SER A 184 6.57 2.42 -19.88
C SER A 184 5.69 3.67 -19.96
N PRO A 185 4.65 3.76 -20.82
CA PRO A 185 3.74 4.92 -20.82
C PRO A 185 3.05 5.16 -19.48
N LEU A 186 2.69 4.11 -18.74
CA LEU A 186 2.15 4.25 -17.39
C LEU A 186 3.21 4.76 -16.40
N LEU A 187 4.43 4.20 -16.47
CA LEU A 187 5.52 4.63 -15.57
C LEU A 187 5.92 6.09 -15.84
N ASP A 188 5.94 6.51 -17.10
CA ASP A 188 6.19 7.91 -17.47
C ASP A 188 5.09 8.82 -16.92
N THR A 189 3.82 8.44 -17.08
CA THR A 189 2.69 9.21 -16.54
C THR A 189 2.77 9.32 -15.01
N ILE A 190 3.22 8.27 -14.30
CA ILE A 190 3.43 8.34 -12.85
C ILE A 190 4.49 9.39 -12.50
N LEU A 191 5.60 9.45 -13.25
CA LEU A 191 6.65 10.43 -13.00
C LEU A 191 6.19 11.87 -13.28
N ASP A 192 5.34 12.06 -14.27
CA ASP A 192 4.88 13.37 -14.72
C ASP A 192 3.75 13.92 -13.83
N GLU A 193 2.82 13.07 -13.42
CA GLU A 193 1.58 13.50 -12.75
C GLU A 193 1.61 13.39 -11.22
N ILE A 194 2.35 12.42 -10.67
CA ILE A 194 2.42 12.27 -9.21
C ILE A 194 3.57 13.14 -8.67
N PRO A 195 3.30 14.01 -7.69
CA PRO A 195 4.32 14.88 -7.12
C PRO A 195 5.38 14.08 -6.35
N GLU A 196 6.56 14.66 -6.21
CA GLU A 196 7.54 14.18 -5.23
C GLU A 196 7.01 14.40 -3.81
N PRO A 197 7.33 13.49 -2.86
CA PRO A 197 7.00 13.73 -1.46
C PRO A 197 7.57 15.06 -0.99
N ALA A 198 6.77 15.82 -0.26
CA ALA A 198 7.23 17.06 0.34
C ALA A 198 8.40 16.78 1.30
N VAL A 199 9.51 17.48 1.11
CA VAL A 199 10.67 17.40 2.01
C VAL A 199 10.50 18.44 3.13
N VAL A 200 10.31 17.94 4.34
CA VAL A 200 10.21 18.79 5.55
C VAL A 200 11.46 18.59 6.40
N GLU A 201 12.24 19.67 6.55
CA GLU A 201 13.40 19.64 7.41
C GLU A 201 13.00 19.76 8.88
N GLY A 202 13.81 19.19 9.79
CA GLY A 202 13.59 19.28 11.23
C GLY A 202 13.90 17.97 11.95
N THR A 203 13.39 17.86 13.17
CA THR A 203 13.52 16.67 14.00
C THR A 203 12.77 15.49 13.36
N PRO A 204 13.27 14.25 13.53
CA PRO A 204 12.69 13.07 12.88
C PRO A 204 11.25 12.82 13.33
N GLN A 205 10.40 12.46 12.37
CA GLN A 205 9.00 12.16 12.62
C GLN A 205 8.50 11.12 11.61
N MET A 206 7.88 10.05 12.10
CA MET A 206 7.30 8.98 11.28
C MET A 206 6.04 8.43 11.96
N LEU A 207 4.93 8.41 11.25
CA LEU A 207 3.72 7.73 11.69
C LEU A 207 3.80 6.24 11.36
N ILE A 208 3.52 5.37 12.33
CA ILE A 208 3.42 3.93 12.10
C ILE A 208 2.05 3.64 11.50
N THR A 209 2.04 3.22 10.25
CA THR A 209 0.82 2.99 9.45
C THR A 209 0.50 1.53 9.24
N SER A 210 1.51 0.67 9.28
CA SER A 210 1.34 -0.77 9.10
C SER A 210 2.30 -1.55 10.00
N LEU A 211 1.96 -2.80 10.24
CA LEU A 211 2.74 -3.72 11.04
C LEU A 211 3.02 -4.98 10.21
N GLU A 212 4.27 -5.39 10.22
CA GLU A 212 4.66 -6.70 9.69
C GLU A 212 5.20 -7.57 10.82
N TYR A 213 5.17 -8.86 10.62
CA TYR A 213 5.70 -9.84 11.57
C TYR A 213 6.69 -10.77 10.90
N SER A 214 7.85 -10.95 11.54
CA SER A 214 8.83 -11.95 11.17
C SER A 214 9.04 -12.93 12.33
N SER A 215 9.04 -14.23 12.05
CA SER A 215 9.31 -15.27 13.07
C SER A 215 10.69 -15.14 13.72
N TYR A 216 11.65 -14.45 13.06
CA TYR A 216 13.01 -14.27 13.55
C TYR A 216 13.23 -12.95 14.27
N ILE A 217 12.53 -11.90 13.85
CA ILE A 217 12.77 -10.50 14.26
C ILE A 217 11.66 -10.01 15.18
N GLY A 218 10.47 -10.61 15.09
CA GLY A 218 9.27 -10.16 15.76
C GLY A 218 8.53 -9.09 14.95
N ARG A 219 7.94 -8.13 15.63
CA ARG A 219 7.14 -7.05 15.04
C ARG A 219 8.04 -6.01 14.37
N ILE A 220 7.65 -5.59 13.19
CA ILE A 220 8.33 -4.61 12.34
C ILE A 220 7.36 -3.46 12.10
N ALA A 221 7.72 -2.25 12.47
CA ALA A 221 6.91 -1.07 12.20
C ALA A 221 7.18 -0.55 10.79
N VAL A 222 6.12 -0.26 10.04
CA VAL A 222 6.20 0.31 8.68
C VAL A 222 5.50 1.66 8.66
N GLY A 223 6.10 2.63 7.98
CA GLY A 223 5.53 3.95 7.81
C GLY A 223 6.35 4.84 6.88
N LYS A 224 5.82 6.03 6.59
CA LYS A 224 6.50 7.07 5.82
C LYS A 224 7.17 8.07 6.77
N VAL A 225 8.41 8.40 6.52
CA VAL A 225 9.10 9.49 7.25
C VAL A 225 8.50 10.81 6.77
N THR A 226 7.86 11.54 7.67
CA THR A 226 7.13 12.77 7.35
C THR A 226 7.97 14.03 7.52
N ARG A 227 9.02 13.96 8.38
CA ARG A 227 9.93 15.06 8.63
C ARG A 227 11.32 14.54 9.00
N GLY A 228 12.36 15.28 8.63
CA GLY A 228 13.75 15.01 8.99
C GLY A 228 14.30 13.72 8.42
N GLU A 229 15.11 13.04 9.17
CA GLU A 229 15.79 11.79 8.79
C GLU A 229 15.84 10.84 10.00
N LEU A 230 15.55 9.56 9.76
CA LEU A 230 15.76 8.48 10.73
C LEU A 230 17.09 7.79 10.48
N LYS A 231 17.82 7.42 11.54
CA LYS A 231 19.12 6.73 11.46
C LYS A 231 19.13 5.45 12.27
N THR A 232 19.84 4.46 11.75
CA THR A 232 20.13 3.23 12.51
C THR A 232 20.91 3.56 13.77
N GLY A 233 20.50 2.97 14.90
CA GLY A 233 21.11 3.25 16.21
C GLY A 233 20.67 4.54 16.89
N GLN A 234 19.79 5.34 16.27
CA GLN A 234 19.27 6.58 16.82
C GLN A 234 18.36 6.34 18.02
N ASN A 235 18.53 7.15 19.06
CA ASN A 235 17.56 7.21 20.15
C ASN A 235 16.35 8.03 19.70
N VAL A 236 15.16 7.52 19.98
CA VAL A 236 13.88 8.12 19.59
C VAL A 236 12.86 8.00 20.71
N THR A 237 11.78 8.74 20.61
CA THR A 237 10.61 8.58 21.47
C THR A 237 9.48 7.96 20.65
N LEU A 238 8.89 6.88 21.14
CA LEU A 238 7.62 6.35 20.69
C LEU A 238 6.51 7.12 21.40
N ALA A 239 5.82 7.97 20.69
CA ALA A 239 4.63 8.66 21.18
C ALA A 239 3.41 7.82 20.82
N LYS A 240 2.61 7.45 21.82
CA LYS A 240 1.40 6.68 21.60
C LYS A 240 0.34 7.54 20.94
N ARG A 241 -0.61 6.88 20.27
CA ARG A 241 -1.74 7.53 19.58
C ARG A 241 -2.63 8.40 20.49
N ASP A 242 -2.52 8.25 21.81
CA ASP A 242 -3.17 9.11 22.79
C ASP A 242 -2.53 10.52 22.88
N GLY A 243 -1.37 10.71 22.26
CA GLY A 243 -0.62 11.96 22.24
C GLY A 243 0.03 12.34 23.58
N VAL A 244 -0.10 11.51 24.61
CA VAL A 244 0.34 11.77 25.98
C VAL A 244 1.40 10.78 26.42
N THR A 245 1.20 9.51 26.17
CA THR A 245 2.11 8.43 26.60
C THR A 245 3.36 8.41 25.71
N MET A 246 4.53 8.60 26.35
CA MET A 246 5.83 8.68 25.68
C MET A 246 6.75 7.57 26.19
N GLN A 247 7.32 6.81 25.28
CA GLN A 247 8.26 5.72 25.60
C GLN A 247 9.60 5.98 24.91
N LYS A 248 10.66 6.08 25.68
CA LYS A 248 12.02 6.19 25.14
C LYS A 248 12.46 4.86 24.54
N SER A 249 13.03 4.90 23.35
CA SER A 249 13.42 3.71 22.61
C SER A 249 14.64 3.99 21.73
N ARG A 250 15.12 2.95 21.05
CA ARG A 250 16.24 3.03 20.12
C ARG A 250 15.98 2.20 18.88
N ILE A 251 16.19 2.78 17.71
CA ILE A 251 16.11 2.08 16.43
C ILE A 251 17.30 1.12 16.34
N LYS A 252 17.05 -0.18 16.19
CA LYS A 252 18.12 -1.18 15.99
C LYS A 252 18.52 -1.26 14.52
N GLU A 253 17.53 -1.35 13.64
CA GLU A 253 17.74 -1.47 12.19
C GLU A 253 16.69 -0.67 11.43
N LEU A 254 17.10 -0.10 10.31
CA LEU A 254 16.24 0.52 9.30
C LEU A 254 16.35 -0.24 8.00
N MET A 255 15.23 -0.39 7.32
CA MET A 255 15.14 -1.01 6.01
C MET A 255 14.25 -0.19 5.09
N VAL A 256 14.60 -0.13 3.82
CA VAL A 256 13.75 0.40 2.74
C VAL A 256 13.30 -0.73 1.84
N PHE A 257 12.18 -0.55 1.16
CA PHE A 257 11.70 -1.53 0.19
C PHE A 257 12.54 -1.45 -1.08
N GLU A 258 12.98 -2.61 -1.59
CA GLU A 258 13.74 -2.75 -2.83
C GLU A 258 13.24 -3.99 -3.58
N GLY A 259 12.54 -3.77 -4.69
CA GLY A 259 11.78 -4.85 -5.34
C GLY A 259 10.70 -5.42 -4.44
N LEU A 260 10.72 -6.73 -4.30
CA LEU A 260 9.84 -7.49 -3.40
C LEU A 260 10.43 -7.66 -1.99
N GLY A 261 11.65 -7.22 -1.78
CA GLY A 261 12.37 -7.40 -0.52
C GLY A 261 12.58 -6.10 0.24
N LYS A 262 13.40 -6.20 1.28
CA LYS A 262 13.85 -5.07 2.09
C LYS A 262 15.36 -5.04 2.14
N LYS A 263 15.91 -3.84 2.06
CA LYS A 263 17.35 -3.59 2.15
C LYS A 263 17.66 -2.77 3.39
N LYS A 264 18.62 -3.22 4.19
CA LYS A 264 19.12 -2.47 5.33
C LYS A 264 19.83 -1.20 4.85
N VAL A 265 19.57 -0.11 5.57
CA VAL A 265 20.16 1.21 5.30
C VAL A 265 20.56 1.87 6.60
N ASP A 266 21.52 2.79 6.52
CA ASP A 266 22.00 3.54 7.70
C ASP A 266 21.08 4.71 8.03
N ALA A 267 20.42 5.28 7.02
CA ALA A 267 19.55 6.43 7.18
C ALA A 267 18.38 6.39 6.17
N VAL A 268 17.25 6.98 6.56
CA VAL A 268 16.05 7.12 5.75
C VAL A 268 15.57 8.56 5.78
N PRO A 269 15.57 9.27 4.64
CA PRO A 269 15.17 10.67 4.56
C PRO A 269 13.64 10.83 4.58
N CYS A 270 13.21 12.07 4.83
CA CYS A 270 11.82 12.50 4.68
C CYS A 270 11.25 12.10 3.30
N GLY A 271 10.01 11.64 3.29
CA GLY A 271 9.29 11.19 2.10
C GLY A 271 9.41 9.68 1.81
N GLU A 272 10.44 9.00 2.29
CA GLU A 272 10.65 7.58 2.04
C GLU A 272 9.79 6.71 2.98
N ILE A 273 9.34 5.57 2.44
CA ILE A 273 8.64 4.52 3.21
C ILE A 273 9.69 3.53 3.73
N CYS A 274 9.67 3.29 5.02
CA CYS A 274 10.62 2.39 5.64
C CYS A 274 9.99 1.42 6.62
N ALA A 275 10.74 0.35 6.89
CA ALA A 275 10.47 -0.61 7.92
C ALA A 275 11.55 -0.47 9.02
N LEU A 276 11.14 -0.42 10.27
CA LEU A 276 12.05 -0.28 11.40
C LEU A 276 11.87 -1.39 12.43
N ILE A 277 12.98 -1.75 13.07
CA ILE A 277 13.08 -2.81 14.04
C ILE A 277 13.73 -2.28 15.32
N GLY A 278 13.33 -2.85 16.45
CA GLY A 278 13.96 -2.60 17.74
C GLY A 278 13.18 -1.69 18.66
N ILE A 279 11.98 -1.32 18.28
CA ILE A 279 11.03 -0.62 19.15
C ILE A 279 9.99 -1.64 19.60
N ASP A 280 9.80 -1.73 20.90
CA ASP A 280 8.84 -2.66 21.50
C ASP A 280 7.54 -1.92 21.88
N GLY A 281 6.43 -2.66 21.89
CA GLY A 281 5.14 -2.16 22.37
C GLY A 281 4.50 -1.09 21.49
N PHE A 282 4.94 -0.91 20.24
CA PHE A 282 4.28 0.01 19.32
C PHE A 282 2.97 -0.56 18.77
N GLU A 283 2.09 0.33 18.40
CA GLU A 283 0.83 0.06 17.73
C GLU A 283 0.69 0.92 16.47
N ILE A 284 -0.22 0.54 15.59
CA ILE A 284 -0.55 1.35 14.42
C ILE A 284 -1.20 2.66 14.89
N GLY A 285 -0.71 3.79 14.33
CA GLY A 285 -1.12 5.13 14.74
C GLY A 285 -0.19 5.78 15.76
N ASP A 286 0.78 5.03 16.34
CA ASP A 286 1.85 5.61 17.15
C ASP A 286 2.84 6.39 16.26
N THR A 287 3.52 7.37 16.83
CA THR A 287 4.51 8.19 16.13
C THR A 287 5.91 7.96 16.67
N ILE A 288 6.87 7.75 15.78
CA ILE A 288 8.29 7.82 16.10
C ILE A 288 8.71 9.28 16.01
N CYS A 289 9.23 9.83 17.11
CA CYS A 289 9.59 11.24 17.24
C CYS A 289 11.03 11.42 17.71
N ASP A 290 11.45 12.68 17.72
CA ASP A 290 12.69 13.09 18.36
C ASP A 290 12.76 12.63 19.82
N TYR A 291 13.97 12.35 20.28
CA TYR A 291 14.21 11.82 21.63
C TYR A 291 13.94 12.85 22.73
N GLU A 292 14.36 14.10 22.52
CA GLU A 292 14.27 15.17 23.52
C GLU A 292 12.96 15.95 23.42
N ASN A 293 12.53 16.25 22.18
CA ASN A 293 11.35 17.05 21.88
C ASN A 293 10.36 16.24 21.05
N PRO A 294 9.62 15.31 21.66
CA PRO A 294 8.67 14.48 20.93
C PRO A 294 7.46 15.30 20.45
N GLU A 295 7.16 15.21 19.17
CA GLU A 295 5.99 15.83 18.54
C GLU A 295 5.15 14.74 17.85
N PRO A 296 4.10 14.23 18.52
CA PRO A 296 3.24 13.20 17.94
C PRO A 296 2.45 13.73 16.74
N LEU A 297 2.30 12.91 15.72
CA LEU A 297 1.38 13.17 14.62
C LEU A 297 -0.05 12.87 15.05
N PRO A 298 -1.06 13.54 14.45
CA PRO A 298 -2.44 13.18 14.67
C PRO A 298 -2.66 11.71 14.25
N PRO A 299 -3.40 10.93 15.04
CA PRO A 299 -3.71 9.55 14.68
C PRO A 299 -4.53 9.50 13.39
N ILE A 300 -4.38 8.42 12.63
CA ILE A 300 -5.20 8.19 11.44
C ILE A 300 -6.64 8.02 11.89
N ALA A 301 -7.55 8.84 11.36
CA ALA A 301 -8.98 8.69 11.60
C ALA A 301 -9.46 7.42 10.89
N ILE A 302 -9.77 6.40 11.66
CA ILE A 302 -10.37 5.15 11.17
C ILE A 302 -11.80 5.12 11.67
N ASP A 303 -12.73 4.72 10.80
CA ASP A 303 -14.13 4.58 11.18
C ASP A 303 -14.25 3.61 12.37
N GLU A 304 -15.13 3.92 13.33
CA GLU A 304 -15.34 3.08 14.52
C GLU A 304 -15.85 1.68 14.11
N PRO A 305 -15.39 0.62 14.80
CA PRO A 305 -15.84 -0.73 14.49
C PRO A 305 -17.34 -0.87 14.77
N THR A 306 -18.07 -1.42 13.80
CA THR A 306 -19.53 -1.65 13.90
C THR A 306 -19.88 -2.92 14.66
N MET A 307 -18.93 -3.83 14.83
CA MET A 307 -19.11 -5.11 15.52
C MET A 307 -17.91 -5.45 16.38
N SER A 308 -18.17 -6.20 17.46
CA SER A 308 -17.14 -6.88 18.27
C SER A 308 -17.31 -8.38 18.18
N MET A 309 -16.21 -9.12 18.23
CA MET A 309 -16.20 -10.57 18.17
C MET A 309 -15.41 -11.15 19.36
N LEU A 310 -15.97 -12.16 20.00
CA LEU A 310 -15.31 -12.85 21.11
C LEU A 310 -14.68 -14.16 20.59
N PHE A 311 -13.35 -14.26 20.67
CA PHE A 311 -12.61 -15.47 20.35
C PHE A 311 -12.43 -16.31 21.61
N THR A 312 -13.04 -17.50 21.63
CA THR A 312 -12.95 -18.44 22.76
C THR A 312 -12.42 -19.78 22.29
N ILE A 313 -11.91 -20.56 23.24
CA ILE A 313 -11.55 -21.95 22.95
C ILE A 313 -12.81 -22.75 22.57
N ASN A 314 -12.63 -23.76 21.73
CA ASN A 314 -13.69 -24.70 21.42
C ASN A 314 -14.03 -25.53 22.67
N ASN A 315 -15.23 -25.38 23.21
CA ASN A 315 -15.74 -26.12 24.36
C ASN A 315 -16.65 -27.30 23.97
N SER A 316 -16.67 -27.68 22.71
CA SER A 316 -17.42 -28.83 22.22
C SER A 316 -16.77 -30.17 22.64
N PRO A 317 -17.52 -31.30 22.57
CA PRO A 317 -16.95 -32.64 22.79
C PRO A 317 -15.82 -33.04 21.85
N PHE A 318 -15.61 -32.27 20.76
CA PHE A 318 -14.55 -32.48 19.78
C PHE A 318 -13.28 -31.67 20.08
N PHE A 319 -13.23 -30.93 21.18
CA PHE A 319 -12.03 -30.21 21.59
C PHE A 319 -10.81 -31.12 21.64
N GLY A 320 -9.76 -30.70 20.94
CA GLY A 320 -8.48 -31.44 20.86
C GLY A 320 -8.48 -32.67 19.94
N LYS A 321 -9.61 -33.03 19.31
CA LYS A 321 -9.66 -34.09 18.30
C LYS A 321 -9.26 -33.59 16.92
N ASP A 322 -9.65 -32.36 16.59
CA ASP A 322 -9.32 -31.69 15.34
C ASP A 322 -8.54 -30.40 15.63
N GLY A 323 -7.46 -30.19 14.88
CA GLY A 323 -6.60 -29.00 14.98
C GLY A 323 -5.53 -29.06 16.07
N LYS A 324 -4.45 -28.31 15.85
CA LYS A 324 -3.28 -28.25 16.75
C LYS A 324 -3.28 -27.03 17.67
N TYR A 325 -4.04 -25.97 17.34
CA TYR A 325 -3.98 -24.67 18.01
C TYR A 325 -5.28 -24.39 18.72
N VAL A 326 -5.52 -25.07 19.83
CA VAL A 326 -6.83 -25.14 20.50
C VAL A 326 -6.90 -24.39 21.84
N THR A 327 -5.79 -23.83 22.34
CA THR A 327 -5.76 -23.14 23.63
C THR A 327 -5.93 -21.64 23.51
N SER A 328 -6.40 -20.98 24.58
CA SER A 328 -6.49 -19.51 24.64
C SER A 328 -5.14 -18.83 24.39
N ARG A 329 -4.03 -19.46 24.79
CA ARG A 329 -2.69 -18.97 24.47
C ARG A 329 -2.42 -18.95 22.96
N HIS A 330 -2.77 -20.01 22.25
CA HIS A 330 -2.60 -20.08 20.79
C HIS A 330 -3.45 -19.02 20.07
N ILE A 331 -4.70 -18.81 20.55
CA ILE A 331 -5.58 -17.77 20.00
C ILE A 331 -4.96 -16.40 20.22
N LYS A 332 -4.48 -16.11 21.44
CA LYS A 332 -3.81 -14.84 21.75
C LYS A 332 -2.56 -14.63 20.91
N GLU A 333 -1.67 -15.64 20.82
CA GLU A 333 -0.44 -15.56 20.01
C GLU A 333 -0.76 -15.31 18.52
N ARG A 334 -1.89 -15.84 18.03
CA ARG A 334 -2.33 -15.59 16.64
C ARG A 334 -2.84 -14.15 16.47
N LEU A 335 -3.66 -13.66 17.39
CA LEU A 335 -4.20 -12.30 17.36
C LEU A 335 -3.10 -11.24 17.55
N ASP A 336 -2.09 -11.53 18.38
CA ASP A 336 -0.94 -10.63 18.58
C ASP A 336 -0.04 -10.50 17.33
N ARG A 337 -0.13 -11.44 16.38
CA ARG A 337 0.62 -11.42 15.11
C ARG A 337 -0.10 -10.66 14.01
N GLU A 338 -1.41 -10.62 14.04
CA GLU A 338 -2.26 -9.90 13.08
C GLU A 338 -2.58 -8.48 13.55
#